data_70976c409f2acb3e9140320c9ae19984
#
_entry.id   70976c409f2acb3e9140320c9ae19984
#
_cell.length_a   1.000
_cell.length_b   1.000
_cell.length_c   1.000
_cell.angle_alpha   90.00
_cell.angle_beta   90.00
_cell.angle_gamma   90.00
#
_symmetry.space_group_name_H-M   'P 1'
#
loop_
_entity.id
_entity.type
_entity.pdbx_description
1 polymer ?
#
loop_
_entity_poly.entity_id
_entity_poly.type
_entity_poly.pdbx_seq_one_letter_code
_entity_poly.pdbx_strand_id
1 'polypeptide(L)'
;MVQIPLGFYLVDLDFGEERINVENIHVILGLTIFYIVVIRLVNKILNPTPKLDPSIFKGQVFLAKMNHILLYFTILSITISGILKKLFNGETLVIFFREIKLNDNFELADQFYNIHILSNYTIMVLIG
;
A
#
# COMPACT_ATOMS: atom_id res chain seq x y z
N MET A 1 8.79 -8.35 5.14
CA MET A 1 8.21 -8.07 3.81
C MET A 1 9.27 -7.55 2.85
N VAL A 2 9.33 -8.14 1.66
CA VAL A 2 10.31 -7.76 0.61
C VAL A 2 10.04 -6.34 0.08
N GLN A 3 8.79 -5.92 0.04
CA GLN A 3 8.35 -4.66 -0.59
C GLN A 3 8.97 -3.41 0.06
N ILE A 4 9.04 -3.37 1.39
CA ILE A 4 9.58 -2.21 2.10
C ILE A 4 11.09 -2.07 1.90
N PRO A 5 11.92 -3.11 2.12
CA PRO A 5 13.34 -3.03 1.79
C PRO A 5 13.60 -2.72 0.31
N LEU A 6 12.78 -3.26 -0.59
CA LEU A 6 12.91 -3.00 -2.02
C LEU A 6 12.67 -1.52 -2.34
N GLY A 7 11.69 -0.89 -1.66
CA GLY A 7 11.43 0.54 -1.81
C GLY A 7 12.60 1.39 -1.36
N PHE A 8 13.21 1.09 -0.22
CA PHE A 8 14.40 1.81 0.26
C PHE A 8 15.59 1.60 -0.67
N TYR A 9 15.79 0.38 -1.16
CA TYR A 9 16.82 0.09 -2.14
C TYR A 9 16.63 0.91 -3.42
N LEU A 10 15.40 1.04 -3.88
CA LEU A 10 15.05 1.82 -5.07
C LEU A 10 15.42 3.30 -4.93
N VAL A 11 15.20 3.88 -3.74
CA VAL A 11 15.54 5.30 -3.49
C VAL A 11 17.05 5.54 -3.58
N ASP A 12 17.86 4.58 -3.16
CA ASP A 12 19.31 4.69 -3.16
C ASP A 12 19.96 4.42 -4.52
N LEU A 13 19.20 3.89 -5.50
CA LEU A 13 19.72 3.60 -6.83
C LEU A 13 19.83 4.85 -7.69
N ASP A 14 20.92 4.94 -8.45
CA ASP A 14 21.09 5.96 -9.48
C ASP A 14 20.14 5.70 -10.67
N PHE A 15 19.84 6.76 -11.42
CA PHE A 15 19.03 6.61 -12.63
C PHE A 15 19.75 5.70 -13.64
N GLY A 16 19.02 4.73 -14.17
CA GLY A 16 19.54 3.77 -15.11
C GLY A 16 18.63 2.57 -15.29
N GLU A 17 19.08 1.61 -16.08
CA GLU A 17 18.32 0.41 -16.40
C GLU A 17 18.01 -0.42 -15.16
N GLU A 18 18.97 -0.56 -14.24
CA GLU A 18 18.77 -1.29 -12.99
C GLU A 18 17.65 -0.66 -12.15
N ARG A 19 17.64 0.66 -12.04
CA ARG A 19 16.59 1.36 -11.30
C ARG A 19 15.21 1.14 -11.93
N ILE A 20 15.11 1.17 -13.25
CA ILE A 20 13.86 0.94 -13.97
C ILE A 20 13.35 -0.47 -13.70
N ASN A 21 14.24 -1.47 -13.75
CA ASN A 21 13.86 -2.85 -13.47
C ASN A 21 13.39 -3.05 -12.03
N VAL A 22 14.10 -2.47 -11.05
CA VAL A 22 13.73 -2.55 -9.64
C VAL A 22 12.39 -1.82 -9.40
N GLU A 23 12.20 -0.66 -10.02
CA GLU A 23 10.94 0.08 -9.93
C GLU A 23 9.77 -0.73 -10.47
N ASN A 24 9.94 -1.40 -11.61
CA ASN A 24 8.89 -2.25 -12.18
C ASN A 24 8.53 -3.40 -11.24
N ILE A 25 9.51 -4.05 -10.63
CA ILE A 25 9.28 -5.11 -9.65
C ILE A 25 8.53 -4.53 -8.43
N HIS A 26 8.96 -3.39 -7.92
CA HIS A 26 8.32 -2.73 -6.79
C HIS A 26 6.85 -2.42 -7.10
N VAL A 27 6.55 -1.86 -8.27
CA VAL A 27 5.19 -1.53 -8.70
C VAL A 27 4.32 -2.78 -8.83
N ILE A 28 4.85 -3.84 -9.46
CA ILE A 28 4.10 -5.09 -9.63
C ILE A 28 3.77 -5.72 -8.27
N LEU A 29 4.73 -5.78 -7.36
CA LEU A 29 4.51 -6.30 -6.01
C LEU A 29 3.52 -5.43 -5.24
N GLY A 30 3.62 -4.10 -5.37
CA GLY A 30 2.69 -3.17 -4.73
C GLY A 30 1.26 -3.33 -5.23
N LEU A 31 1.07 -3.47 -6.54
CA LEU A 31 -0.25 -3.72 -7.12
C LEU A 31 -0.82 -5.07 -6.67
N THR A 32 0.03 -6.09 -6.58
CA THR A 32 -0.37 -7.41 -6.07
C THR A 32 -0.88 -7.30 -4.63
N ILE A 33 -0.16 -6.59 -3.78
CA ILE A 33 -0.58 -6.35 -2.39
C ILE A 33 -1.90 -5.59 -2.36
N PHE A 34 -2.04 -4.57 -3.19
CA PHE A 34 -3.28 -3.79 -3.30
C PHE A 34 -4.47 -4.68 -3.66
N TYR A 35 -4.33 -5.52 -4.67
CA TYR A 35 -5.40 -6.43 -5.08
C TYR A 35 -5.78 -7.41 -3.97
N ILE A 36 -4.78 -7.99 -3.29
CA ILE A 36 -5.01 -8.91 -2.18
C ILE A 36 -5.76 -8.22 -1.04
N VAL A 37 -5.37 -7.02 -0.68
CA VAL A 37 -6.00 -6.26 0.41
C VAL A 37 -7.44 -5.90 0.05
N VAL A 38 -7.70 -5.46 -1.19
CA VAL A 38 -9.04 -5.15 -1.65
C VAL A 38 -9.94 -6.39 -1.61
N ILE A 39 -9.44 -7.53 -2.10
CA ILE A 39 -10.18 -8.79 -2.08
C ILE A 39 -10.50 -9.20 -0.63
N ARG A 40 -9.52 -9.11 0.27
CA ARG A 40 -9.73 -9.43 1.69
C ARG A 40 -10.76 -8.52 2.34
N LEU A 41 -10.69 -7.23 2.03
CA LEU A 41 -11.62 -6.25 2.60
C LEU A 41 -13.04 -6.51 2.12
N VAL A 42 -13.23 -6.75 0.82
CA VAL A 42 -14.54 -7.09 0.26
C VAL A 42 -15.07 -8.38 0.88
N ASN A 43 -14.23 -9.41 0.98
CA ASN A 43 -14.63 -10.67 1.59
C ASN A 43 -15.02 -10.51 3.06
N LYS A 44 -14.31 -9.66 3.79
CA LYS A 44 -14.64 -9.38 5.20
C LYS A 44 -15.98 -8.66 5.34
N ILE A 45 -16.31 -7.76 4.42
CA ILE A 45 -17.60 -7.05 4.42
C ILE A 45 -18.74 -8.00 4.07
N LEU A 46 -18.54 -8.86 3.07
CA LEU A 46 -19.56 -9.80 2.61
C LEU A 46 -19.78 -10.98 3.56
N ASN A 47 -18.73 -11.41 4.27
CA ASN A 47 -18.76 -12.55 5.18
C ASN A 47 -18.35 -12.09 6.57
N PRO A 48 -19.30 -11.65 7.43
CA PRO A 48 -18.99 -11.19 8.78
C PRO A 48 -18.23 -12.23 9.59
N THR A 49 -17.28 -11.77 10.41
CA THR A 49 -16.50 -12.64 11.27
C THR A 49 -17.40 -13.36 12.28
N PRO A 50 -17.18 -14.66 12.56
CA PRO A 50 -17.93 -15.37 13.59
C PRO A 50 -17.79 -14.68 14.96
N LYS A 51 -18.80 -14.85 15.82
CA LYS A 51 -18.76 -14.30 17.18
C LYS A 51 -17.54 -14.87 17.92
N LEU A 52 -16.80 -13.96 18.57
CA LEU A 52 -15.66 -14.35 19.39
C LEU A 52 -16.12 -15.07 20.67
N ASP A 53 -15.24 -15.95 21.19
CA ASP A 53 -15.47 -16.63 22.46
C ASP A 53 -15.72 -15.60 23.57
N PRO A 54 -16.80 -15.74 24.38
CA PRO A 54 -17.09 -14.83 25.48
C PRO A 54 -15.98 -14.75 26.54
N SER A 55 -15.10 -15.75 26.59
CA SER A 55 -13.97 -15.76 27.53
C SER A 55 -12.89 -14.74 27.22
N ILE A 56 -12.89 -14.18 25.99
CA ILE A 56 -11.90 -13.19 25.55
C ILE A 56 -12.23 -11.84 26.19
N PHE A 57 -11.21 -11.19 26.75
CA PHE A 57 -11.35 -9.88 27.36
C PHE A 57 -11.77 -8.83 26.32
N LYS A 58 -12.79 -8.04 26.63
CA LYS A 58 -13.35 -7.06 25.67
C LYS A 58 -12.34 -6.01 25.23
N GLY A 59 -11.47 -5.55 26.12
CA GLY A 59 -10.42 -4.59 25.78
C GLY A 59 -9.42 -5.16 24.77
N GLN A 60 -9.08 -6.44 24.89
CA GLN A 60 -8.19 -7.14 23.96
C GLN A 60 -8.84 -7.24 22.57
N VAL A 61 -10.13 -7.54 22.50
CA VAL A 61 -10.89 -7.58 21.23
C VAL A 61 -10.90 -6.21 20.57
N PHE A 62 -11.15 -5.16 21.35
CA PHE A 62 -11.14 -3.79 20.85
C PHE A 62 -9.79 -3.39 20.26
N LEU A 63 -8.69 -3.67 20.99
CA LEU A 63 -7.34 -3.37 20.53
C LEU A 63 -7.01 -4.14 19.26
N ALA A 64 -7.39 -5.42 19.17
CA ALA A 64 -7.18 -6.21 17.99
C ALA A 64 -7.92 -5.65 16.78
N LYS A 65 -9.18 -5.26 16.96
CA LYS A 65 -9.97 -4.64 15.88
C LYS A 65 -9.36 -3.33 15.41
N MET A 66 -8.95 -2.46 16.35
CA MET A 66 -8.29 -1.20 16.01
C MET A 66 -7.02 -1.42 15.23
N ASN A 67 -6.19 -2.38 15.67
CA ASN A 67 -4.95 -2.69 14.99
C ASN A 67 -5.21 -3.17 13.55
N HIS A 68 -6.20 -4.01 13.35
CA HIS A 68 -6.58 -4.47 12.01
C HIS A 68 -7.05 -3.32 11.11
N ILE A 69 -7.88 -2.42 11.64
CA ILE A 69 -8.37 -1.26 10.90
C ILE A 69 -7.19 -0.35 10.52
N LEU A 70 -6.29 -0.07 11.46
CA LEU A 70 -5.11 0.75 11.20
C LEU A 70 -4.19 0.12 10.15
N LEU A 71 -3.98 -1.20 10.21
CA LEU A 71 -3.17 -1.90 9.21
C LEU A 71 -3.80 -1.82 7.82
N TYR A 72 -5.10 -2.08 7.69
CA TYR A 72 -5.79 -1.96 6.40
C TYR A 72 -5.71 -0.54 5.86
N PHE A 73 -6.01 0.44 6.70
CA PHE A 73 -5.93 1.85 6.31
C PHE A 73 -4.52 2.23 5.85
N THR A 74 -3.51 1.83 6.61
CA THR A 74 -2.11 2.15 6.29
C THR A 74 -1.67 1.48 4.99
N ILE A 75 -1.99 0.19 4.79
CA ILE A 75 -1.65 -0.52 3.56
C ILE A 75 -2.33 0.12 2.34
N LEU A 76 -3.61 0.48 2.47
CA LEU A 76 -4.32 1.17 1.38
C LEU A 76 -3.71 2.54 1.10
N SER A 77 -3.32 3.30 2.14
CA SER A 77 -2.64 4.58 1.97
C SER A 77 -1.33 4.43 1.21
N ILE A 78 -0.52 3.43 1.59
CA ILE A 78 0.76 3.16 0.92
C ILE A 78 0.53 2.85 -0.56
N THR A 79 -0.38 1.93 -0.86
CA THR A 79 -0.59 1.47 -2.23
C THR A 79 -1.25 2.54 -3.09
N ILE A 80 -2.26 3.21 -2.59
CA ILE A 80 -2.97 4.27 -3.32
C ILE A 80 -2.03 5.46 -3.57
N SER A 81 -1.28 5.90 -2.56
CA SER A 81 -0.34 7.01 -2.73
C SER A 81 0.77 6.69 -3.73
N GLY A 82 1.27 5.46 -3.73
CA GLY A 82 2.26 5.01 -4.71
C GLY A 82 1.70 5.02 -6.13
N ILE A 83 0.47 4.54 -6.33
CA ILE A 83 -0.22 4.54 -7.62
C ILE A 83 -0.41 5.98 -8.10
N LEU A 84 -0.94 6.86 -7.26
CA LEU A 84 -1.21 8.25 -7.62
C LEU A 84 0.08 9.02 -7.90
N LYS A 85 1.13 8.79 -7.13
CA LYS A 85 2.45 9.39 -7.39
C LYS A 85 2.93 9.05 -8.80
N LYS A 86 2.83 7.78 -9.18
CA LYS A 86 3.27 7.32 -10.50
C LYS A 86 2.40 7.94 -11.62
N LEU A 87 1.09 7.97 -11.43
CA LEU A 87 0.16 8.55 -12.41
C LEU A 87 0.38 10.06 -12.58
N PHE A 88 0.60 10.79 -11.49
CA PHE A 88 0.83 12.25 -11.56
C PHE A 88 2.24 12.61 -12.04
N ASN A 89 3.16 11.65 -12.12
CA ASN A 89 4.45 11.83 -12.81
C ASN A 89 4.32 11.69 -14.33
N GLY A 90 3.12 11.48 -14.85
CA GLY A 90 2.87 11.33 -16.28
C GLY A 90 3.11 9.92 -16.81
N GLU A 91 3.33 8.95 -15.92
CA GLU A 91 3.52 7.56 -16.30
C GLU A 91 2.20 6.83 -16.47
N THR A 92 2.17 5.83 -17.35
CA THR A 92 0.99 4.98 -17.57
C THR A 92 1.04 3.77 -16.65
N LEU A 93 -0.08 3.45 -16.02
CA LEU A 93 -0.24 2.25 -15.18
C LEU A 93 -1.35 1.35 -15.72
N VAL A 94 -1.14 0.05 -15.65
CA VAL A 94 -2.18 -0.94 -15.94
C VAL A 94 -2.80 -1.41 -14.63
N ILE A 95 -4.07 -1.03 -14.39
CA ILE A 95 -4.83 -1.41 -13.19
C ILE A 95 -6.13 -2.07 -13.67
N PHE A 96 -6.45 -3.26 -13.13
CA PHE A 96 -7.63 -4.03 -13.49
C PHE A 96 -7.76 -4.23 -15.02
N PHE A 97 -6.62 -4.54 -15.69
CA PHE A 97 -6.52 -4.79 -17.14
C PHE A 97 -6.80 -3.53 -18.00
N ARG A 98 -6.79 -2.35 -17.40
CA ARG A 98 -6.94 -1.07 -18.11
C ARG A 98 -5.71 -0.22 -17.93
N GLU A 99 -5.28 0.41 -19.02
CA GLU A 99 -4.25 1.43 -18.96
C GLU A 99 -4.85 2.72 -18.44
N ILE A 100 -4.23 3.28 -17.39
CA ILE A 100 -4.66 4.52 -16.79
C ILE A 100 -3.53 5.52 -16.93
N LYS A 101 -3.84 6.69 -17.49
CA LYS A 101 -2.91 7.81 -17.58
C LYS A 101 -3.65 9.08 -17.20
N LEU A 102 -3.10 9.80 -16.24
CA LEU A 102 -3.62 11.10 -15.83
C LEU A 102 -2.70 12.21 -16.34
N ASN A 103 -3.22 13.45 -16.33
CA ASN A 103 -2.40 14.61 -16.62
C ASN A 103 -1.30 14.74 -15.57
N ASP A 104 -0.07 15.03 -16.02
CA ASP A 104 1.05 15.20 -15.09
C ASP A 104 0.79 16.38 -14.16
N ASN A 105 1.09 16.15 -12.89
CA ASN A 105 1.09 17.19 -11.86
C ASN A 105 2.16 16.82 -10.85
N PHE A 106 3.36 17.35 -11.06
CA PHE A 106 4.52 16.98 -10.23
C PHE A 106 4.39 17.44 -8.79
N GLU A 107 3.65 18.51 -8.53
CA GLU A 107 3.36 18.96 -7.17
C GLU A 107 2.53 17.94 -6.40
N LEU A 108 1.46 17.43 -7.01
CA LEU A 108 0.65 16.37 -6.42
C LEU A 108 1.43 15.06 -6.30
N ALA A 109 2.26 14.75 -7.29
CA ALA A 109 3.12 13.56 -7.23
C ALA A 109 4.05 13.60 -6.02
N ASP A 110 4.66 14.76 -5.73
CA ASP A 110 5.51 14.93 -4.55
C ASP A 110 4.73 14.80 -3.25
N GLN A 111 3.52 15.32 -3.18
CA GLN A 111 2.65 15.17 -2.02
C GLN A 111 2.30 13.70 -1.76
N PHE A 112 1.94 12.96 -2.80
CA PHE A 112 1.65 11.53 -2.68
C PHE A 112 2.88 10.70 -2.37
N TYR A 113 4.05 11.09 -2.88
CA TYR A 113 5.31 10.46 -2.51
C TYR A 113 5.57 10.61 -1.01
N ASN A 114 5.38 11.80 -0.46
CA ASN A 114 5.55 12.04 0.97
C ASN A 114 4.56 11.22 1.82
N ILE A 115 3.31 11.11 1.38
CA ILE A 115 2.31 10.26 2.03
C ILE A 115 2.73 8.79 1.98
N HIS A 116 3.24 8.35 0.84
CA HIS A 116 3.72 6.97 0.65
C HIS A 116 4.85 6.64 1.63
N ILE A 117 5.85 7.52 1.74
CA ILE A 117 6.99 7.34 2.65
C ILE A 117 6.54 7.37 4.11
N LEU A 118 5.70 8.33 4.49
CA LEU A 118 5.18 8.43 5.85
C LEU A 118 4.38 7.18 6.23
N SER A 119 3.55 6.69 5.33
CA SER A 119 2.77 5.47 5.55
C SER A 119 3.66 4.24 5.71
N ASN A 120 4.78 4.18 4.99
CA ASN A 120 5.76 3.11 5.16
C ASN A 120 6.36 3.09 6.56
N TYR A 121 6.73 4.25 7.10
CA TYR A 121 7.21 4.33 8.49
C TYR A 121 6.13 3.94 9.47
N THR A 122 4.89 4.34 9.22
CA THR A 122 3.75 3.99 10.08
C THR A 122 3.55 2.48 10.14
N ILE A 123 3.58 1.80 9.00
CA ILE A 123 3.38 0.34 8.99
C ILE A 123 4.55 -0.39 9.64
N MET A 124 5.77 0.12 9.53
CA MET A 124 6.92 -0.46 10.21
C MET A 124 6.73 -0.42 11.74
N VAL A 125 6.19 0.67 12.25
CA VAL A 125 5.88 0.81 13.68
C VAL A 125 4.75 -0.14 14.10
N LEU A 126 3.70 -0.27 13.27
CA LEU A 126 2.55 -1.13 13.58
C LEU A 126 2.89 -2.63 13.55
N ILE A 127 3.81 -3.03 12.68
CA ILE A 127 4.23 -4.43 12.57
C ILE A 127 5.28 -4.77 13.63
N GLY A 128 6.16 -3.87 13.89
CA GLY A 128 7.29 -4.15 14.66
C GLY A 128 7.55 -3.56 15.91
#